data_a23eb571334195e9280c6fb42e097dbb
#
_entry.id   a23eb571334195e9280c6fb42e097dbb
#
_cell.length_a   1.000
_cell.length_b   1.000
_cell.length_c   1.000
_cell.angle_alpha   90.00
_cell.angle_beta   90.00
_cell.angle_gamma   90.00
#
_symmetry.space_group_name_H-M   'P 1'
#
loop_
_entity.id
_entity.type
_entity.pdbx_description
1 polymer ?
#
loop_
_entity_poly.entity_id
_entity_poly.type
_entity_poly.pdbx_seq_one_letter_code
_entity_poly.pdbx_strand_id
1 'polypeptide(L)'
;MTLKEKILLRKKSVFAFIIVFGPALFLIFIATRGCEHKFKVLKDFGSVQNVPFINHSLPNKEESRFSNFKGDILLITTIQTSCPEKCAVSFWHIDQMLYQHIRKNKRKKLKQVRIISFATDGFGNSLPEKEINSIKDALKDNVEGYDPSLWILA
;
A
#
# COMPACT_ATOMS: atom_id res chain seq x y z
N MET A 1 38.97 -33.97 -41.88
CA MET A 1 38.32 -32.66 -41.45
C MET A 1 39.42 -31.64 -41.25
N THR A 2 39.51 -30.66 -42.13
CA THR A 2 40.60 -29.69 -42.12
C THR A 2 40.41 -28.64 -40.98
N LEU A 3 41.49 -28.01 -40.57
CA LEU A 3 41.45 -26.98 -39.52
C LEU A 3 40.48 -25.84 -39.86
N LYS A 4 40.37 -25.50 -41.15
CA LYS A 4 39.40 -24.48 -41.68
C LYS A 4 37.96 -24.91 -41.49
N GLU A 5 37.62 -26.17 -41.66
CA GLU A 5 36.23 -26.69 -41.49
C GLU A 5 35.83 -26.64 -40.01
N LYS A 6 36.74 -26.97 -39.08
CA LYS A 6 36.48 -26.85 -37.62
C LYS A 6 36.23 -25.42 -37.19
N ILE A 7 36.98 -24.45 -37.72
CA ILE A 7 36.79 -23.03 -37.44
C ILE A 7 35.47 -22.52 -37.98
N LEU A 8 35.09 -22.96 -39.19
CA LEU A 8 33.83 -22.55 -39.82
C LEU A 8 32.59 -23.11 -39.09
N LEU A 9 32.66 -24.38 -38.66
CA LEU A 9 31.61 -25.00 -37.84
C LEU A 9 31.45 -24.30 -36.50
N ARG A 10 32.55 -23.93 -35.86
CA ARG A 10 32.53 -23.20 -34.57
C ARG A 10 31.89 -21.81 -34.72
N LYS A 11 32.21 -21.09 -35.79
CA LYS A 11 31.57 -19.80 -36.10
C LYS A 11 30.07 -19.93 -36.36
N LYS A 12 29.63 -20.92 -37.11
CA LYS A 12 28.19 -21.18 -37.37
C LYS A 12 27.45 -21.54 -36.08
N SER A 13 28.04 -22.34 -35.19
CA SER A 13 27.44 -22.71 -33.91
C SER A 13 27.31 -21.50 -32.97
N VAL A 14 28.32 -20.63 -32.89
CA VAL A 14 28.27 -19.39 -32.09
C VAL A 14 27.19 -18.45 -32.64
N PHE A 15 27.11 -18.32 -33.97
CA PHE A 15 26.09 -17.45 -34.59
C PHE A 15 24.67 -17.97 -34.34
N ALA A 16 24.45 -19.29 -34.46
CA ALA A 16 23.18 -19.91 -34.10
C ALA A 16 22.81 -19.72 -32.65
N PHE A 17 23.77 -19.82 -31.73
CA PHE A 17 23.58 -19.56 -30.30
C PHE A 17 23.15 -18.12 -30.03
N ILE A 18 23.78 -17.15 -30.68
CA ILE A 18 23.46 -15.72 -30.51
C ILE A 18 22.03 -15.43 -31.04
N ILE A 19 21.63 -16.04 -32.18
CA ILE A 19 20.28 -15.84 -32.72
C ILE A 19 19.21 -16.41 -31.79
N VAL A 20 19.45 -17.59 -31.21
CA VAL A 20 18.46 -18.28 -30.38
C VAL A 20 18.39 -17.64 -28.96
N PHE A 21 19.52 -17.38 -28.34
CA PHE A 21 19.58 -16.91 -26.97
C PHE A 21 19.72 -15.38 -26.82
N GLY A 22 20.16 -14.68 -27.87
CA GLY A 22 20.32 -13.23 -27.86
C GLY A 22 19.08 -12.47 -27.43
N PRO A 23 17.90 -12.73 -28.03
CA PRO A 23 16.67 -12.05 -27.61
C PRO A 23 16.31 -12.29 -26.15
N ALA A 24 16.49 -13.52 -25.65
CA ALA A 24 16.20 -13.85 -24.26
C ALA A 24 17.16 -13.13 -23.30
N LEU A 25 18.45 -13.12 -23.59
CA LEU A 25 19.47 -12.39 -22.81
C LEU A 25 19.23 -10.88 -22.84
N PHE A 26 18.81 -10.34 -23.98
CA PHE A 26 18.47 -8.93 -24.13
C PHE A 26 17.26 -8.54 -23.27
N LEU A 27 16.21 -9.38 -23.27
CA LEU A 27 15.04 -9.17 -22.42
C LEU A 27 15.40 -9.24 -20.93
N ILE A 28 16.23 -10.19 -20.51
CA ILE A 28 16.72 -10.29 -19.13
C ILE A 28 17.52 -9.03 -18.78
N PHE A 29 18.38 -8.55 -19.67
CA PHE A 29 19.19 -7.35 -19.46
C PHE A 29 18.31 -6.10 -19.32
N ILE A 30 17.28 -5.93 -20.16
CA ILE A 30 16.30 -4.84 -20.03
C ILE A 30 15.52 -4.97 -18.71
N ALA A 31 15.03 -6.17 -18.38
CA ALA A 31 14.27 -6.40 -17.16
C ALA A 31 15.10 -6.09 -15.91
N THR A 32 16.38 -6.48 -15.88
CA THR A 32 17.26 -6.20 -14.73
C THR A 32 17.64 -4.73 -14.61
N ARG A 33 17.81 -4.02 -15.75
CA ARG A 33 18.11 -2.58 -15.74
C ARG A 33 16.88 -1.69 -15.64
N GLY A 34 15.74 -2.12 -16.17
CA GLY A 34 14.48 -1.37 -16.09
C GLY A 34 13.80 -1.37 -14.74
N CYS A 35 14.21 -2.27 -13.83
CA CYS A 35 13.63 -2.38 -12.47
C CYS A 35 14.31 -1.48 -11.43
N GLU A 36 15.16 -0.54 -11.81
CA GLU A 36 15.54 0.54 -10.89
C GLU A 36 14.33 1.47 -10.67
N HIS A 37 13.47 1.09 -9.75
CA HIS A 37 12.51 2.03 -9.18
C HIS A 37 13.30 3.15 -8.50
N LYS A 38 13.56 4.21 -9.23
CA LYS A 38 14.01 5.47 -8.63
C LYS A 38 12.86 5.99 -7.79
N PHE A 39 12.83 5.61 -6.52
CA PHE A 39 11.93 6.24 -5.57
C PHE A 39 12.23 7.74 -5.60
N LYS A 40 11.27 8.53 -6.10
CA LYS A 40 11.36 9.97 -5.92
C LYS A 40 11.34 10.23 -4.44
N VAL A 41 12.32 10.98 -3.96
CA VAL A 41 12.30 11.46 -2.57
C VAL A 41 10.97 12.18 -2.38
N LEU A 42 10.17 11.71 -1.43
CA LEU A 42 8.90 12.36 -1.09
C LEU A 42 9.20 13.76 -0.60
N LYS A 43 8.41 14.73 -1.07
CA LYS A 43 8.53 16.11 -0.60
C LYS A 43 8.16 16.15 0.87
N ASP A 44 9.03 16.70 1.70
CA ASP A 44 8.73 16.97 3.10
C ASP A 44 7.83 18.21 3.20
N PHE A 45 6.67 18.04 3.79
CA PHE A 45 5.69 19.11 4.04
C PHE A 45 5.73 19.59 5.51
N GLY A 46 6.67 19.12 6.30
CA GLY A 46 6.85 19.48 7.70
C GLY A 46 6.29 18.42 8.66
N SER A 47 6.19 18.83 9.92
CA SER A 47 5.74 17.95 11.01
C SER A 47 4.25 18.07 11.26
N VAL A 48 3.61 16.94 11.54
CA VAL A 48 2.22 16.88 11.99
C VAL A 48 2.15 17.25 13.48
N GLN A 49 1.22 18.14 13.86
CA GLN A 49 0.99 18.47 15.24
C GLN A 49 0.49 17.24 16.01
N ASN A 50 0.93 17.09 17.25
CA ASN A 50 0.53 15.99 18.13
C ASN A 50 -0.84 16.26 18.78
N VAL A 51 -1.88 16.28 17.95
CA VAL A 51 -3.26 16.53 18.39
C VAL A 51 -3.87 15.25 18.97
N PRO A 52 -4.60 15.32 20.09
CA PRO A 52 -5.36 14.18 20.61
C PRO A 52 -6.57 13.88 19.71
N PHE A 53 -6.90 12.61 19.59
CA PHE A 53 -8.12 12.13 18.93
C PHE A 53 -8.70 10.93 19.67
N ILE A 54 -9.99 10.68 19.52
CA ILE A 54 -10.66 9.54 20.14
C ILE A 54 -10.56 8.34 19.19
N ASN A 55 -10.04 7.23 19.68
CA ASN A 55 -9.99 5.98 18.95
C ASN A 55 -11.30 5.19 19.13
N HIS A 56 -12.18 5.28 18.15
CA HIS A 56 -13.48 4.59 18.16
C HIS A 56 -13.38 3.10 17.80
N SER A 57 -12.25 2.64 17.29
CA SER A 57 -12.06 1.22 16.98
C SER A 57 -11.98 0.37 18.24
N LEU A 58 -11.51 0.92 19.34
CA LEU A 58 -11.43 0.24 20.63
C LEU A 58 -12.77 0.26 21.38
N PRO A 59 -13.05 -0.74 22.21
CA PRO A 59 -14.29 -0.79 23.02
C PRO A 59 -14.41 0.40 23.98
N ASN A 60 -13.30 0.82 24.57
CA ASN A 60 -13.27 1.82 25.64
C ASN A 60 -13.11 3.26 25.13
N LYS A 61 -13.09 3.50 23.80
CA LYS A 61 -12.95 4.83 23.20
C LYS A 61 -11.80 5.63 23.83
N GLU A 62 -10.60 5.09 23.76
CA GLU A 62 -9.42 5.71 24.39
C GLU A 62 -8.95 6.92 23.60
N GLU A 63 -8.53 7.96 24.34
CA GLU A 63 -7.82 9.09 23.74
C GLU A 63 -6.46 8.59 23.23
N SER A 64 -6.18 8.84 21.96
CA SER A 64 -4.93 8.52 21.30
C SER A 64 -4.28 9.78 20.74
N ARG A 65 -2.96 9.73 20.55
CA ARG A 65 -2.18 10.82 19.95
C ARG A 65 -1.27 10.27 18.86
N PHE A 66 -0.91 11.08 17.89
CA PHE A 66 0.03 10.66 16.86
C PHE A 66 1.38 10.20 17.43
N SER A 67 1.80 10.74 18.58
CA SER A 67 3.02 10.31 19.28
C SER A 67 2.99 8.84 19.72
N ASN A 68 1.79 8.24 19.92
CA ASN A 68 1.65 6.84 20.31
C ASN A 68 2.08 5.89 19.18
N PHE A 69 2.15 6.39 17.95
CA PHE A 69 2.53 5.65 16.76
C PHE A 69 3.93 6.02 16.24
N LYS A 70 4.78 6.56 17.11
CA LYS A 70 6.13 6.96 16.74
C LYS A 70 6.93 5.77 16.20
N GLY A 71 7.41 5.90 14.98
CA GLY A 71 8.12 4.83 14.25
C GLY A 71 7.24 4.08 13.25
N ASP A 72 5.92 4.27 13.29
CA ASP A 72 5.01 3.73 12.28
C ASP A 72 4.81 4.71 11.12
N ILE A 73 4.47 4.17 9.96
CA ILE A 73 3.99 4.95 8.81
C ILE A 73 2.47 5.07 8.94
N LEU A 74 1.98 6.30 9.04
CA LEU A 74 0.55 6.56 9.18
C LEU A 74 -0.02 7.05 7.84
N LEU A 75 -1.06 6.35 7.36
CA LEU A 75 -1.92 6.85 6.29
C LEU A 75 -3.14 7.50 6.96
N ILE A 76 -3.21 8.83 6.89
CA ILE A 76 -4.32 9.59 7.44
C ILE A 76 -5.32 9.86 6.32
N THR A 77 -6.58 9.55 6.55
CA THR A 77 -7.67 9.72 5.59
C THR A 77 -8.96 10.16 6.30
N THR A 78 -9.97 10.53 5.55
CA THR A 78 -11.30 10.84 6.07
C THR A 78 -12.32 9.84 5.53
N ILE A 79 -13.31 9.50 6.34
CA ILE A 79 -14.50 8.74 5.95
C ILE A 79 -15.72 9.64 6.15
N GLN A 80 -16.53 9.79 5.09
CA GLN A 80 -17.74 10.61 5.10
C GLN A 80 -18.95 9.73 4.84
N THR A 81 -20.03 9.95 5.60
CA THR A 81 -21.29 9.21 5.42
C THR A 81 -22.20 9.85 4.36
N SER A 82 -22.05 11.15 4.14
CA SER A 82 -22.93 11.97 3.30
C SER A 82 -22.55 12.02 1.81
N CYS A 83 -21.57 11.21 1.38
CA CYS A 83 -21.10 11.19 0.00
C CYS A 83 -21.38 9.82 -0.64
N PRO A 84 -22.59 9.59 -1.21
CA PRO A 84 -23.08 8.24 -1.51
C PRO A 84 -22.30 7.48 -2.59
N GLU A 85 -21.76 8.16 -3.60
CA GLU A 85 -21.11 7.44 -4.72
C GLU A 85 -19.60 7.50 -4.69
N LYS A 86 -19.00 8.66 -4.48
CA LYS A 86 -17.54 8.84 -4.57
C LYS A 86 -16.79 8.31 -3.35
N CYS A 87 -17.42 8.34 -2.17
CA CYS A 87 -16.76 7.89 -0.93
C CYS A 87 -16.73 6.36 -0.81
N ALA A 88 -17.73 5.67 -1.32
CA ALA A 88 -17.74 4.21 -1.36
C ALA A 88 -16.57 3.67 -2.21
N VAL A 89 -16.27 4.35 -3.33
CA VAL A 89 -15.11 4.02 -4.17
C VAL A 89 -13.80 4.24 -3.41
N SER A 90 -13.67 5.34 -2.65
CA SER A 90 -12.47 5.63 -1.86
C SER A 90 -12.26 4.60 -0.75
N PHE A 91 -13.32 4.21 -0.06
CA PHE A 91 -13.28 3.18 0.98
C PHE A 91 -12.84 1.83 0.41
N TRP A 92 -13.45 1.40 -0.68
CA TRP A 92 -13.09 0.17 -1.37
C TRP A 92 -11.64 0.18 -1.85
N HIS A 93 -11.14 1.31 -2.36
CA HIS A 93 -9.73 1.44 -2.76
C HIS A 93 -8.80 1.31 -1.56
N ILE A 94 -9.11 1.94 -0.43
CA ILE A 94 -8.29 1.82 0.78
C ILE A 94 -8.26 0.36 1.25
N ASP A 95 -9.41 -0.31 1.27
CA ASP A 95 -9.47 -1.72 1.63
C ASP A 95 -8.65 -2.58 0.67
N GLN A 96 -9.02 -2.61 -0.60
CA GLN A 96 -8.45 -3.56 -1.56
C GLN A 96 -7.00 -3.25 -1.94
N MET A 97 -6.66 -1.98 -2.13
CA MET A 97 -5.35 -1.58 -2.63
C MET A 97 -4.30 -1.42 -1.52
N LEU A 98 -4.72 -1.15 -0.29
CA LEU A 98 -3.80 -0.88 0.81
C LEU A 98 -3.98 -1.86 1.97
N TYR A 99 -5.17 -1.88 2.60
CA TYR A 99 -5.39 -2.64 3.82
C TYR A 99 -5.15 -4.14 3.64
N GLN A 100 -5.72 -4.74 2.59
CA GLN A 100 -5.54 -6.17 2.32
C GLN A 100 -4.07 -6.53 2.05
N HIS A 101 -3.31 -5.63 1.41
CA HIS A 101 -1.88 -5.81 1.22
C HIS A 101 -1.09 -5.70 2.52
N ILE A 102 -1.41 -4.72 3.38
CA ILE A 102 -0.79 -4.56 4.70
C ILE A 102 -1.09 -5.79 5.57
N ARG A 103 -2.35 -6.21 5.63
CA ARG A 103 -2.80 -7.35 6.43
C ARG A 103 -2.17 -8.68 6.00
N LYS A 104 -2.16 -8.96 4.69
CA LYS A 104 -1.65 -10.22 4.13
C LYS A 104 -0.12 -10.26 4.08
N ASN A 105 0.55 -9.14 4.24
CA ASN A 105 1.99 -9.08 4.14
C ASN A 105 2.66 -9.61 5.41
N LYS A 106 3.29 -10.78 5.30
CA LYS A 106 4.02 -11.43 6.39
C LYS A 106 5.39 -10.80 6.69
N ARG A 107 5.85 -9.87 5.85
CA ARG A 107 7.14 -9.19 6.06
C ARG A 107 7.01 -8.20 7.21
N LYS A 108 7.86 -8.32 8.22
CA LYS A 108 7.88 -7.47 9.44
C LYS A 108 7.87 -5.96 9.14
N LYS A 109 8.46 -5.54 8.02
CA LYS A 109 8.58 -4.12 7.64
C LYS A 109 7.24 -3.43 7.38
N LEU A 110 6.20 -4.15 6.91
CA LEU A 110 4.89 -3.56 6.64
C LEU A 110 3.93 -3.63 7.83
N LYS A 111 4.30 -4.28 8.93
CA LYS A 111 3.53 -4.24 10.18
C LYS A 111 3.53 -2.85 10.85
N GLN A 112 4.40 -1.97 10.41
CA GLN A 112 4.51 -0.59 10.89
C GLN A 112 3.66 0.40 10.08
N VAL A 113 2.83 -0.06 9.16
CA VAL A 113 1.90 0.79 8.41
C VAL A 113 0.54 0.70 9.07
N ARG A 114 -0.03 1.85 9.42
CA ARG A 114 -1.39 1.95 9.99
C ARG A 114 -2.22 2.93 9.20
N ILE A 115 -3.52 2.71 9.18
CA ILE A 115 -4.51 3.59 8.56
C ILE A 115 -5.28 4.24 9.70
N ILE A 116 -5.38 5.56 9.70
CA ILE A 116 -6.22 6.32 10.62
C ILE A 116 -7.24 7.07 9.79
N SER A 117 -8.51 6.70 9.94
CA SER A 117 -9.60 7.33 9.22
C SER A 117 -10.46 8.16 10.17
N PHE A 118 -10.49 9.47 9.94
CA PHE A 118 -11.35 10.38 10.67
C PHE A 118 -12.76 10.38 10.08
N ALA A 119 -13.74 10.07 10.92
CA ALA A 119 -15.14 10.12 10.54
C ALA A 119 -15.64 11.57 10.56
N THR A 120 -15.93 12.12 9.37
CA THR A 120 -16.33 13.53 9.22
C THR A 120 -17.57 13.66 8.35
N ASP A 121 -18.29 14.79 8.53
CA ASP A 121 -19.30 15.22 7.57
C ASP A 121 -18.65 15.82 6.30
N GLY A 122 -19.48 16.24 5.34
CA GLY A 122 -19.00 16.87 4.09
C GLY A 122 -18.25 18.19 4.29
N PHE A 123 -18.30 18.77 5.47
CA PHE A 123 -17.65 20.04 5.85
C PHE A 123 -16.43 19.84 6.74
N GLY A 124 -16.12 18.62 7.13
CA GLY A 124 -14.98 18.28 7.99
C GLY A 124 -15.28 18.33 9.49
N ASN A 125 -16.55 18.45 9.89
CA ASN A 125 -16.92 18.37 11.30
C ASN A 125 -17.01 16.91 11.77
N SER A 126 -16.84 16.70 13.07
CA SER A 126 -17.01 15.38 13.68
C SER A 126 -18.46 14.90 13.55
N LEU A 127 -18.63 13.61 13.28
CA LEU A 127 -19.95 12.98 13.18
C LEU A 127 -20.54 12.69 14.58
N PRO A 128 -21.89 12.62 14.65
CA PRO A 128 -22.56 12.09 15.84
C PRO A 128 -22.15 10.66 16.14
N GLU A 129 -22.11 10.28 17.41
CA GLU A 129 -21.69 8.97 17.86
C GLU A 129 -22.42 7.81 17.19
N LYS A 130 -23.70 7.97 16.93
CA LYS A 130 -24.52 6.97 16.23
C LYS A 130 -24.01 6.68 14.82
N GLU A 131 -23.61 7.70 14.09
CA GLU A 131 -23.06 7.56 12.74
C GLU A 131 -21.68 6.94 12.76
N ILE A 132 -20.82 7.32 13.72
CA ILE A 132 -19.49 6.71 13.92
C ILE A 132 -19.64 5.21 14.20
N ASN A 133 -20.58 4.81 15.05
CA ASN A 133 -20.84 3.41 15.33
C ASN A 133 -21.32 2.66 14.06
N SER A 134 -22.16 3.28 13.25
CA SER A 134 -22.59 2.71 11.94
C SER A 134 -21.39 2.49 11.00
N ILE A 135 -20.45 3.45 10.93
CA ILE A 135 -19.21 3.30 10.14
C ILE A 135 -18.36 2.16 10.71
N LYS A 136 -18.24 2.09 12.03
CA LYS A 136 -17.48 1.03 12.71
C LYS A 136 -18.03 -0.37 12.40
N ASP A 137 -19.34 -0.52 12.43
CA ASP A 137 -20.00 -1.78 12.10
C ASP A 137 -19.84 -2.11 10.62
N ALA A 138 -20.01 -1.11 9.73
CA ALA A 138 -19.74 -1.28 8.30
C ALA A 138 -18.28 -1.68 8.00
N LEU A 139 -17.30 -1.17 8.75
CA LEU A 139 -15.91 -1.61 8.65
C LEU A 139 -15.75 -3.08 9.00
N LYS A 140 -16.38 -3.52 10.09
CA LYS A 140 -16.30 -4.92 10.54
C LYS A 140 -16.96 -5.88 9.58
N ASP A 141 -18.11 -5.47 9.00
CA ASP A 141 -18.93 -6.33 8.16
C ASP A 141 -18.40 -6.44 6.73
N ASN A 142 -17.85 -5.34 6.19
CA ASN A 142 -17.44 -5.27 4.78
C ASN A 142 -15.94 -5.44 4.55
N VAL A 143 -15.09 -5.22 5.57
CA VAL A 143 -13.64 -5.38 5.43
C VAL A 143 -13.23 -6.76 5.89
N GLU A 144 -12.79 -7.59 4.95
CA GLU A 144 -12.31 -8.93 5.25
C GLU A 144 -11.15 -8.92 6.24
N GLY A 145 -11.38 -9.55 7.41
CA GLY A 145 -10.36 -9.65 8.47
C GLY A 145 -9.95 -8.30 9.03
N TYR A 146 -10.92 -7.43 9.28
CA TYR A 146 -10.70 -6.13 9.91
C TYR A 146 -9.95 -6.26 11.23
N ASP A 147 -8.84 -5.54 11.33
CA ASP A 147 -8.00 -5.43 12.54
C ASP A 147 -7.97 -3.97 13.00
N PRO A 148 -8.60 -3.64 14.14
CA PRO A 148 -8.65 -2.29 14.68
C PRO A 148 -7.28 -1.71 15.06
N SER A 149 -6.24 -2.56 15.17
CA SER A 149 -4.87 -2.10 15.41
C SER A 149 -4.18 -1.60 14.12
N LEU A 150 -4.61 -2.08 12.96
CA LEU A 150 -4.07 -1.69 11.65
C LEU A 150 -4.90 -0.58 11.00
N TRP A 151 -6.21 -0.62 11.15
CA TRP A 151 -7.10 0.41 10.62
C TRP A 151 -7.95 1.00 11.74
N ILE A 152 -7.56 2.19 12.16
CA ILE A 152 -8.14 2.92 13.29
C ILE A 152 -9.21 3.88 12.76
N LEU A 153 -10.38 3.85 13.38
CA LEU A 153 -11.45 4.84 13.19
C LEU A 153 -11.34 5.89 14.29
N ALA A 154 -11.21 7.17 13.90
CA ALA A 154 -11.04 8.32 14.78
C ALA A 154 -12.16 9.33 14.58
#